data_8c9a60c73cfb5cc89f0956d59c1891fb
#
_entry.id   8c9a60c73cfb5cc89f0956d59c1891fb
#
_cell.length_a   1.000
_cell.length_b   1.000
_cell.length_c   1.000
_cell.angle_alpha   90.00
_cell.angle_beta   90.00
_cell.angle_gamma   90.00
#
_symmetry.space_group_name_H-M   'P 1'
#
loop_
_entity.id
_entity.type
_entity.pdbx_description
1 polymer ?
#
loop_
_entity_poly.entity_id
_entity_poly.type
_entity_poly.pdbx_seq_one_letter_code
_entity_poly.pdbx_strand_id
1 'polypeptide(L)'
;MDKTVLITGSSRGIGKAIALYLANKGYDIVVHCRSRKDDADAVAEEIKNTYQQQARVLQFDLSDRKQCAEVLNQDIEQYGAYYAVVCNAGISADNAFPALTGDQWDSVIRTNLDGFYNVLFPLVMPMIRRRKPGRIVTLSSVSGLIGNRGQVNYSAAKSGIIGATKALALELAKRKITVNCVAPGLIDTEM
;
A
#
# COMPACT_ATOMS: atom_id res chain seq x y z
N MET A 1 -6.29 -14.43 -15.59
CA MET A 1 -5.88 -13.18 -14.91
C MET A 1 -6.52 -13.03 -13.51
N ASP A 2 -6.55 -14.07 -12.72
CA ASP A 2 -7.25 -14.04 -11.42
C ASP A 2 -6.36 -13.67 -10.23
N LYS A 3 -5.13 -13.22 -10.45
CA LYS A 3 -4.12 -13.03 -9.40
C LYS A 3 -3.32 -11.73 -9.51
N THR A 4 -3.98 -10.64 -9.91
CA THR A 4 -3.32 -9.32 -9.95
C THR A 4 -3.21 -8.73 -8.54
N VAL A 5 -2.03 -8.23 -8.18
CA VAL A 5 -1.73 -7.61 -6.88
C VAL A 5 -1.30 -6.17 -7.08
N LEU A 6 -2.00 -5.24 -6.45
CA LEU A 6 -1.56 -3.85 -6.33
C LEU A 6 -0.64 -3.71 -5.11
N ILE A 7 0.52 -3.08 -5.29
CA ILE A 7 1.46 -2.81 -4.20
C ILE A 7 1.77 -1.32 -4.19
N THR A 8 1.32 -0.59 -3.18
CA THR A 8 1.61 0.84 -3.10
C THR A 8 3.07 1.10 -2.69
N GLY A 9 3.72 2.10 -3.30
CA GLY A 9 5.11 2.43 -3.02
C GLY A 9 6.10 1.33 -3.42
N SER A 10 5.88 0.71 -4.57
CA SER A 10 6.67 -0.45 -5.02
C SER A 10 7.74 -0.13 -6.06
N SER A 11 8.06 1.16 -6.27
CA SER A 11 9.19 1.55 -7.12
C SER A 11 10.57 1.27 -6.47
N ARG A 12 10.64 1.08 -5.14
CA ARG A 12 11.88 0.79 -4.38
C ARG A 12 11.62 0.10 -3.05
N GLY A 13 12.70 -0.21 -2.33
CA GLY A 13 12.67 -0.70 -0.94
C GLY A 13 11.80 -1.94 -0.73
N ILE A 14 11.10 -1.99 0.38
CA ILE A 14 10.23 -3.12 0.76
C ILE A 14 9.17 -3.39 -0.32
N GLY A 15 8.55 -2.35 -0.85
CA GLY A 15 7.51 -2.49 -1.88
C GLY A 15 8.03 -3.15 -3.16
N LYS A 16 9.23 -2.77 -3.64
CA LYS A 16 9.89 -3.43 -4.78
C LYS A 16 10.18 -4.90 -4.46
N ALA A 17 10.76 -5.18 -3.30
CA ALA A 17 11.07 -6.55 -2.90
C ALA A 17 9.80 -7.44 -2.86
N ILE A 18 8.69 -6.91 -2.33
CA ILE A 18 7.39 -7.61 -2.34
C ILE A 18 6.92 -7.84 -3.78
N ALA A 19 7.02 -6.83 -4.66
CA ALA A 19 6.60 -6.93 -6.05
C ALA A 19 7.35 -8.05 -6.80
N LEU A 20 8.66 -8.06 -6.70
CA LEU A 20 9.51 -9.07 -7.34
C LEU A 20 9.24 -10.48 -6.74
N TYR A 21 9.11 -10.57 -5.42
CA TYR A 21 8.81 -11.85 -4.77
C TYR A 21 7.46 -12.42 -5.22
N LEU A 22 6.41 -11.61 -5.28
CA LEU A 22 5.09 -12.06 -5.72
C LEU A 22 5.07 -12.39 -7.22
N ALA A 23 5.78 -11.63 -8.07
CA ALA A 23 5.96 -11.97 -9.48
C ALA A 23 6.60 -13.34 -9.64
N ASN A 24 7.65 -13.66 -8.87
CA ASN A 24 8.27 -15.00 -8.84
C ASN A 24 7.32 -16.12 -8.37
N LYS A 25 6.23 -15.78 -7.68
CA LYS A 25 5.16 -16.71 -7.27
C LYS A 25 3.99 -16.78 -8.27
N GLY A 26 4.13 -16.17 -9.44
CA GLY A 26 3.15 -16.23 -10.52
C GLY A 26 1.99 -15.25 -10.38
N TYR A 27 2.19 -14.12 -9.69
CA TYR A 27 1.21 -13.03 -9.60
C TYR A 27 1.53 -11.95 -10.64
N ASP A 28 0.49 -11.42 -11.27
CA ASP A 28 0.57 -10.18 -12.04
C ASP A 28 0.65 -9.00 -11.08
N ILE A 29 1.47 -8.01 -11.39
CA ILE A 29 1.78 -6.92 -10.45
C ILE A 29 1.33 -5.56 -11.00
N VAL A 30 0.72 -4.78 -10.13
CA VAL A 30 0.52 -3.35 -10.34
C VAL A 30 1.49 -2.60 -9.45
N VAL A 31 2.50 -2.03 -10.07
CA VAL A 31 3.52 -1.21 -9.42
C VAL A 31 2.96 0.19 -9.22
N HIS A 32 3.14 0.77 -8.04
CA HIS A 32 2.70 2.13 -7.77
C HIS A 32 3.85 3.03 -7.32
N CYS A 33 3.84 4.26 -7.82
CA CYS A 33 4.69 5.35 -7.37
C CYS A 33 3.92 6.67 -7.26
N ARG A 34 4.45 7.61 -6.45
CA ARG A 34 3.97 9.00 -6.44
C ARG A 34 4.68 9.84 -7.50
N SER A 35 6.01 9.82 -7.50
CA SER A 35 6.84 10.69 -8.37
C SER A 35 7.94 9.97 -9.14
N ARG A 36 8.38 8.78 -8.67
CA ARG A 36 9.47 8.02 -9.28
C ARG A 36 8.96 7.06 -10.35
N LYS A 37 8.48 7.65 -11.45
CA LYS A 37 7.88 6.84 -12.51
C LYS A 37 8.91 5.94 -13.20
N ASP A 38 10.08 6.46 -13.49
CA ASP A 38 11.15 5.70 -14.16
C ASP A 38 11.60 4.48 -13.34
N ASP A 39 11.74 4.64 -12.00
CA ASP A 39 12.02 3.52 -11.10
C ASP A 39 10.90 2.48 -11.11
N ALA A 40 9.64 2.93 -11.13
CA ALA A 40 8.49 2.04 -11.18
C ALA A 40 8.39 1.30 -12.53
N ASP A 41 8.66 1.98 -13.64
CA ASP A 41 8.71 1.39 -14.98
C ASP A 41 9.85 0.34 -15.06
N ALA A 42 11.00 0.63 -14.48
CA ALA A 42 12.11 -0.33 -14.41
C ALA A 42 11.73 -1.60 -13.64
N VAL A 43 11.00 -1.46 -12.50
CA VAL A 43 10.48 -2.62 -11.75
C VAL A 43 9.47 -3.42 -12.59
N ALA A 44 8.59 -2.74 -13.30
CA ALA A 44 7.61 -3.41 -14.15
C ALA A 44 8.28 -4.18 -15.31
N GLU A 45 9.30 -3.62 -15.92
CA GLU A 45 10.08 -4.29 -16.96
C GLU A 45 10.89 -5.48 -16.40
N GLU A 46 11.50 -5.33 -15.22
CA GLU A 46 12.17 -6.44 -14.53
C GLU A 46 11.22 -7.61 -14.30
N ILE A 47 9.97 -7.32 -13.88
CA ILE A 47 8.94 -8.34 -13.66
C ILE A 47 8.58 -9.06 -14.96
N LYS A 48 8.36 -8.34 -16.05
CA LYS A 48 8.00 -8.92 -17.33
C LYS A 48 9.12 -9.80 -17.89
N ASN A 49 10.36 -9.30 -17.84
CA ASN A 49 11.50 -9.96 -18.46
C ASN A 49 12.00 -11.15 -17.64
N THR A 50 12.01 -11.05 -16.30
CA THR A 50 12.59 -12.08 -15.43
C THR A 50 11.58 -13.14 -15.04
N TYR A 51 10.33 -12.73 -14.72
CA TYR A 51 9.33 -13.64 -14.16
C TYR A 51 8.21 -13.99 -15.14
N GLN A 52 8.19 -13.41 -16.34
CA GLN A 52 7.17 -13.62 -17.38
C GLN A 52 5.74 -13.33 -16.89
N GLN A 53 5.60 -12.44 -15.90
CA GLN A 53 4.31 -12.00 -15.39
C GLN A 53 3.92 -10.65 -15.99
N GLN A 54 2.61 -10.37 -16.05
CA GLN A 54 2.14 -9.05 -16.46
C GLN A 54 2.46 -8.02 -15.38
N ALA A 55 2.95 -6.86 -15.80
CA ALA A 55 3.16 -5.74 -14.90
C ALA A 55 2.77 -4.42 -15.56
N ARG A 56 2.15 -3.53 -14.79
CA ARG A 56 1.83 -2.15 -15.19
C ARG A 56 2.07 -1.19 -14.05
N VAL A 57 2.20 0.08 -14.37
CA VAL A 57 2.50 1.14 -13.40
C VAL A 57 1.30 2.05 -13.24
N LEU A 58 0.95 2.37 -12.01
CA LEU A 58 0.02 3.44 -11.64
C LEU A 58 0.77 4.53 -10.89
N GLN A 59 0.54 5.78 -11.29
CA GLN A 59 1.14 6.95 -10.66
C GLN A 59 0.07 7.83 -10.04
N PHE A 60 0.06 7.97 -8.72
CA PHE A 60 -0.83 8.86 -7.99
C PHE A 60 -0.29 9.18 -6.58
N ASP A 61 -0.81 10.23 -5.95
CA ASP A 61 -0.49 10.57 -4.56
C ASP A 61 -1.55 9.97 -3.61
N LEU A 62 -1.12 9.17 -2.64
CA LEU A 62 -2.01 8.55 -1.66
C LEU A 62 -2.75 9.57 -0.79
N SER A 63 -2.20 10.76 -0.62
CA SER A 63 -2.84 11.83 0.14
C SER A 63 -3.96 12.55 -0.64
N ASP A 64 -4.00 12.38 -1.97
CA ASP A 64 -5.06 12.92 -2.83
C ASP A 64 -6.16 11.87 -3.05
N ARG A 65 -7.23 11.99 -2.26
CA ARG A 65 -8.38 11.08 -2.30
C ARG A 65 -9.06 11.02 -3.67
N LYS A 66 -9.16 12.16 -4.34
CA LYS A 66 -9.82 12.25 -5.65
C LYS A 66 -8.98 11.53 -6.71
N GLN A 67 -7.69 11.83 -6.76
CA GLN A 67 -6.76 11.19 -7.69
C GLN A 67 -6.70 9.65 -7.45
N CYS A 68 -6.64 9.21 -6.19
CA CYS A 68 -6.69 7.79 -5.86
C CYS A 68 -7.94 7.12 -6.44
N ALA A 69 -9.10 7.71 -6.21
CA ALA A 69 -10.36 7.14 -6.70
C ALA A 69 -10.43 7.12 -8.24
N GLU A 70 -10.03 8.18 -8.92
CA GLU A 70 -10.02 8.29 -10.38
C GLU A 70 -9.11 7.23 -11.01
N VAL A 71 -7.85 7.17 -10.58
CA VAL A 71 -6.86 6.25 -11.17
C VAL A 71 -7.22 4.78 -10.90
N LEU A 72 -7.62 4.47 -9.65
CA LEU A 72 -7.95 3.09 -9.28
C LEU A 72 -9.25 2.60 -9.94
N ASN A 73 -10.27 3.45 -10.08
CA ASN A 73 -11.50 3.08 -10.78
C ASN A 73 -11.23 2.85 -12.27
N GLN A 74 -10.45 3.71 -12.94
CA GLN A 74 -10.06 3.52 -14.34
C GLN A 74 -9.32 2.20 -14.55
N ASP A 75 -8.38 1.87 -13.66
CA ASP A 75 -7.65 0.60 -13.76
C ASP A 75 -8.55 -0.61 -13.56
N ILE A 76 -9.51 -0.54 -12.62
CA ILE A 76 -10.48 -1.61 -12.40
C ILE A 76 -11.45 -1.76 -13.58
N GLU A 77 -11.89 -0.68 -14.19
CA GLU A 77 -12.74 -0.71 -15.38
C GLU A 77 -12.05 -1.40 -16.55
N GLN A 78 -10.74 -1.16 -16.71
CA GLN A 78 -9.96 -1.71 -17.82
C GLN A 78 -9.52 -3.16 -17.57
N TYR A 79 -9.10 -3.51 -16.35
CA TYR A 79 -8.40 -4.77 -16.05
C TYR A 79 -9.14 -5.67 -15.06
N GLY A 80 -10.23 -5.18 -14.47
CA GLY A 80 -10.97 -5.89 -13.45
C GLY A 80 -10.42 -5.72 -12.03
N ALA A 81 -11.14 -6.24 -11.05
CA ALA A 81 -10.81 -6.10 -9.64
C ALA A 81 -9.58 -6.92 -9.24
N TYR A 82 -8.76 -6.36 -8.38
CA TYR A 82 -7.56 -7.00 -7.83
C TYR A 82 -7.88 -8.26 -7.01
N TYR A 83 -6.96 -9.24 -7.07
CA TYR A 83 -6.92 -10.34 -6.13
C TYR A 83 -6.43 -9.89 -4.76
N ALA A 84 -5.38 -9.07 -4.73
CA ALA A 84 -4.80 -8.59 -3.49
C ALA A 84 -4.33 -7.14 -3.59
N VAL A 85 -4.25 -6.50 -2.42
CA VAL A 85 -3.73 -5.15 -2.24
C VAL A 85 -2.74 -5.15 -1.09
N VAL A 86 -1.54 -4.61 -1.34
CA VAL A 86 -0.51 -4.38 -0.32
C VAL A 86 -0.36 -2.87 -0.12
N CYS A 87 -0.89 -2.36 0.99
CA CYS A 87 -0.72 -0.97 1.41
C CYS A 87 0.64 -0.81 2.10
N ASN A 88 1.69 -0.62 1.29
CA ASN A 88 3.08 -0.52 1.75
C ASN A 88 3.58 0.93 1.80
N ALA A 89 3.14 1.80 0.89
CA ALA A 89 3.63 3.16 0.82
C ALA A 89 3.46 3.92 2.15
N GLY A 90 4.46 4.71 2.47
CA GLY A 90 4.46 5.57 3.64
C GLY A 90 5.65 6.51 3.63
N ILE A 91 5.55 7.55 4.45
CA ILE A 91 6.62 8.53 4.67
C ILE A 91 6.85 8.72 6.16
N SER A 92 8.02 9.19 6.54
CA SER A 92 8.30 9.74 7.86
C SER A 92 8.67 11.22 7.76
N ALA A 93 8.42 11.96 8.84
CA ALA A 93 8.88 13.33 9.03
C ALA A 93 9.16 13.48 10.53
N ASP A 94 10.35 13.00 10.90
CA ASP A 94 10.76 12.83 12.29
C ASP A 94 11.18 14.16 12.89
N ASN A 95 10.65 14.48 14.07
CA ASN A 95 11.07 15.64 14.84
C ASN A 95 10.68 15.46 16.32
N ALA A 96 11.39 16.13 17.24
CA ALA A 96 10.97 16.21 18.64
C ALA A 96 9.59 16.90 18.71
N PHE A 97 8.68 16.41 19.55
CA PHE A 97 7.29 16.90 19.58
C PHE A 97 7.14 18.41 19.70
N PRO A 98 7.92 19.15 20.53
CA PRO A 98 7.84 20.60 20.59
C PRO A 98 8.28 21.34 19.31
N ALA A 99 9.02 20.68 18.44
CA ALA A 99 9.51 21.21 17.17
C ALA A 99 8.79 20.61 15.95
N LEU A 100 7.88 19.65 16.15
CA LEU A 100 7.10 19.04 15.10
C LEU A 100 6.10 20.05 14.55
N THR A 101 6.24 20.40 13.28
CA THR A 101 5.32 21.34 12.63
C THR A 101 3.98 20.68 12.24
N GLY A 102 2.93 21.50 12.07
CA GLY A 102 1.65 21.02 11.57
C GLY A 102 1.77 20.35 10.19
N ASP A 103 2.59 20.90 9.30
CA ASP A 103 2.81 20.33 7.96
C ASP A 103 3.49 18.95 8.03
N GLN A 104 4.46 18.76 8.93
CA GLN A 104 5.09 17.46 9.18
C GLN A 104 4.09 16.45 9.73
N TRP A 105 3.25 16.87 10.67
CA TRP A 105 2.16 16.05 11.19
C TRP A 105 1.18 15.66 10.08
N ASP A 106 0.61 16.65 9.39
CA ASP A 106 -0.40 16.46 8.36
C ASP A 106 0.09 15.60 7.20
N SER A 107 1.30 15.83 6.71
CA SER A 107 1.86 15.06 5.60
C SER A 107 1.97 13.56 5.93
N VAL A 108 2.41 13.23 7.15
CA VAL A 108 2.53 11.84 7.60
C VAL A 108 1.16 11.20 7.81
N ILE A 109 0.22 11.88 8.45
CA ILE A 109 -1.14 11.36 8.67
C ILE A 109 -1.85 11.16 7.33
N ARG A 110 -1.83 12.16 6.45
CA ARG A 110 -2.51 12.08 5.14
C ARG A 110 -1.95 10.98 4.25
N THR A 111 -0.62 10.84 4.20
CA THR A 111 -0.02 9.80 3.35
C THR A 111 -0.19 8.40 3.95
N ASN A 112 0.10 8.23 5.24
CA ASN A 112 0.15 6.90 5.84
C ASN A 112 -1.23 6.40 6.26
N LEU A 113 -2.05 7.23 6.93
CA LEU A 113 -3.33 6.81 7.50
C LEU A 113 -4.50 7.07 6.55
N ASP A 114 -4.64 8.29 6.04
CA ASP A 114 -5.69 8.57 5.05
C ASP A 114 -5.44 7.79 3.76
N GLY A 115 -4.18 7.57 3.38
CA GLY A 115 -3.80 6.72 2.24
C GLY A 115 -4.33 5.29 2.33
N PHE A 116 -4.44 4.71 3.54
CA PHE A 116 -5.12 3.43 3.74
C PHE A 116 -6.57 3.50 3.25
N TYR A 117 -7.31 4.51 3.68
CA TYR A 117 -8.70 4.71 3.27
C TYR A 117 -8.79 5.03 1.77
N ASN A 118 -7.98 5.98 1.29
CA ASN A 118 -8.03 6.45 -0.09
C ASN A 118 -7.76 5.34 -1.12
N VAL A 119 -6.90 4.38 -0.77
CA VAL A 119 -6.61 3.22 -1.63
C VAL A 119 -7.68 2.14 -1.49
N LEU A 120 -8.07 1.77 -0.27
CA LEU A 120 -8.94 0.62 -0.07
C LEU A 120 -10.41 0.91 -0.35
N PHE A 121 -10.87 2.13 -0.13
CA PHE A 121 -12.28 2.49 -0.33
C PHE A 121 -12.79 2.19 -1.75
N PRO A 122 -12.12 2.62 -2.84
CA PRO A 122 -12.55 2.28 -4.20
C PRO A 122 -12.38 0.79 -4.54
N LEU A 123 -11.49 0.06 -3.86
CA LEU A 123 -11.13 -1.32 -4.21
C LEU A 123 -12.00 -2.39 -3.53
N VAL A 124 -12.47 -2.14 -2.31
CA VAL A 124 -13.15 -3.15 -1.49
C VAL A 124 -14.43 -3.65 -2.14
N MET A 125 -15.29 -2.77 -2.65
CA MET A 125 -16.54 -3.19 -3.29
C MET A 125 -16.32 -4.01 -4.56
N PRO A 126 -15.43 -3.64 -5.51
CA PRO A 126 -15.04 -4.51 -6.62
C PRO A 126 -14.49 -5.87 -6.18
N MET A 127 -13.65 -5.92 -5.14
CA MET A 127 -13.14 -7.18 -4.59
C MET A 127 -14.27 -8.08 -4.05
N ILE A 128 -15.26 -7.50 -3.35
CA ILE A 128 -16.45 -8.22 -2.85
C ILE A 128 -17.28 -8.76 -4.00
N ARG A 129 -17.55 -7.93 -5.02
CA ARG A 129 -18.36 -8.29 -6.19
C ARG A 129 -17.77 -9.43 -7.01
N ARG A 130 -16.46 -9.61 -6.95
CA ARG A 130 -15.76 -10.74 -7.57
C ARG A 130 -16.24 -12.10 -7.03
N ARG A 131 -16.80 -12.16 -5.82
CA ARG A 131 -17.24 -13.39 -5.13
C ARG A 131 -16.17 -14.48 -5.02
N LYS A 132 -14.89 -14.09 -5.10
CA LYS A 132 -13.71 -14.97 -4.97
C LYS A 132 -12.88 -14.52 -3.77
N PRO A 133 -12.04 -15.39 -3.21
CA PRO A 133 -11.13 -15.01 -2.13
C PRO A 133 -10.24 -13.83 -2.52
N GLY A 134 -9.97 -12.95 -1.57
CA GLY A 134 -9.08 -11.80 -1.74
C GLY A 134 -8.12 -11.63 -0.54
N ARG A 135 -7.12 -10.78 -0.71
CA ARG A 135 -6.12 -10.50 0.32
C ARG A 135 -5.84 -9.01 0.42
N ILE A 136 -5.83 -8.48 1.62
CA ILE A 136 -5.37 -7.13 1.92
C ILE A 136 -4.25 -7.26 2.95
N VAL A 137 -3.11 -6.67 2.68
CA VAL A 137 -1.97 -6.60 3.59
C VAL A 137 -1.61 -5.14 3.80
N THR A 138 -1.49 -4.72 5.04
CA THR A 138 -1.11 -3.36 5.40
C THR A 138 0.25 -3.37 6.10
N LEU A 139 1.09 -2.39 5.82
CA LEU A 139 2.37 -2.23 6.47
C LEU A 139 2.27 -1.17 7.57
N SER A 140 2.30 -1.65 8.82
CA SER A 140 2.53 -0.80 9.98
C SER A 140 4.06 -0.65 10.23
N SER A 141 4.47 -0.59 11.46
CA SER A 141 5.86 -0.53 11.91
C SER A 141 5.92 -0.95 13.39
N VAL A 142 7.09 -1.37 13.84
CA VAL A 142 7.37 -1.50 15.27
C VAL A 142 7.09 -0.18 16.02
N SER A 143 7.33 0.98 15.39
CA SER A 143 6.99 2.30 15.95
C SER A 143 5.48 2.47 16.18
N GLY A 144 4.63 1.76 15.44
CA GLY A 144 3.18 1.73 15.67
C GLY A 144 2.76 0.80 16.82
N LEU A 145 3.64 -0.08 17.27
CA LEU A 145 3.39 -1.00 18.39
C LEU A 145 3.87 -0.43 19.74
N ILE A 146 5.09 0.10 19.76
CA ILE A 146 5.76 0.51 21.01
C ILE A 146 6.06 2.02 21.10
N GLY A 147 5.80 2.77 20.01
CA GLY A 147 6.24 4.16 19.88
C GLY A 147 7.71 4.27 19.53
N ASN A 148 8.11 5.46 19.08
CA ASN A 148 9.51 5.80 18.88
C ASN A 148 9.74 7.30 19.13
N ARG A 149 10.84 7.66 19.78
CA ARG A 149 11.19 9.06 20.04
C ARG A 149 11.35 9.83 18.73
N GLY A 150 10.73 11.01 18.64
CA GLY A 150 10.77 11.84 17.43
C GLY A 150 9.77 11.43 16.36
N GLN A 151 8.95 10.40 16.56
CA GLN A 151 8.02 9.84 15.59
C GLN A 151 6.57 9.85 16.08
N VAL A 152 6.13 10.89 16.77
CA VAL A 152 4.75 10.91 17.31
C VAL A 152 3.70 10.84 16.19
N ASN A 153 3.89 11.57 15.09
CA ASN A 153 3.04 11.52 13.90
C ASN A 153 3.07 10.14 13.21
N TYR A 154 4.26 9.60 13.00
CA TYR A 154 4.44 8.31 12.35
C TYR A 154 3.89 7.16 13.19
N SER A 155 4.19 7.15 14.50
CA SER A 155 3.66 6.15 15.44
C SER A 155 2.14 6.22 15.53
N ALA A 156 1.55 7.42 15.56
CA ALA A 156 0.10 7.60 15.55
C ALA A 156 -0.54 7.00 14.27
N ALA A 157 0.02 7.34 13.09
CA ALA A 157 -0.47 6.81 11.81
C ALA A 157 -0.35 5.28 11.75
N LYS A 158 0.80 4.73 12.12
CA LYS A 158 1.07 3.28 12.06
C LYS A 158 0.27 2.48 13.09
N SER A 159 -0.02 3.04 14.28
CA SER A 159 -0.97 2.47 15.24
C SER A 159 -2.40 2.50 14.71
N GLY A 160 -2.81 3.60 14.07
CA GLY A 160 -4.12 3.74 13.42
C GLY A 160 -4.37 2.67 12.36
N ILE A 161 -3.35 2.36 11.53
CA ILE A 161 -3.40 1.27 10.54
C ILE A 161 -3.70 -0.08 11.20
N ILE A 162 -3.09 -0.38 12.35
CA ILE A 162 -3.34 -1.63 13.07
C ILE A 162 -4.81 -1.74 13.49
N GLY A 163 -5.37 -0.68 14.06
CA GLY A 163 -6.79 -0.62 14.44
C GLY A 163 -7.71 -0.75 13.25
N ALA A 164 -7.47 0.03 12.19
CA ALA A 164 -8.25 0.00 10.96
C ALA A 164 -8.21 -1.38 10.27
N THR A 165 -7.04 -2.03 10.25
CA THR A 165 -6.89 -3.39 9.70
C THR A 165 -7.74 -4.41 10.45
N LYS A 166 -7.73 -4.37 11.78
CA LYS A 166 -8.53 -5.28 12.61
C LYS A 166 -10.03 -5.11 12.36
N ALA A 167 -10.51 -3.86 12.30
CA ALA A 167 -11.91 -3.57 12.04
C ALA A 167 -12.32 -4.05 10.64
N LEU A 168 -11.56 -3.71 9.60
CA LEU A 168 -11.83 -4.12 8.23
C LEU A 168 -11.78 -5.65 8.05
N ALA A 169 -10.92 -6.35 8.78
CA ALA A 169 -10.86 -7.81 8.77
C ALA A 169 -12.19 -8.45 9.23
N LEU A 170 -12.82 -7.90 10.27
CA LEU A 170 -14.12 -8.36 10.74
C LEU A 170 -15.23 -8.13 9.72
N GLU A 171 -15.24 -6.97 9.06
CA GLU A 171 -16.22 -6.64 8.04
C GLU A 171 -16.14 -7.55 6.80
N LEU A 172 -14.92 -7.91 6.39
CA LEU A 172 -14.67 -8.65 5.17
C LEU A 172 -14.58 -10.17 5.35
N ALA A 173 -14.57 -10.68 6.57
CA ALA A 173 -14.43 -12.11 6.86
C ALA A 173 -15.44 -12.99 6.11
N LYS A 174 -16.73 -12.61 6.13
CA LYS A 174 -17.80 -13.35 5.41
C LYS A 174 -17.65 -13.30 3.89
N ARG A 175 -16.80 -12.44 3.34
CA ARG A 175 -16.53 -12.30 1.91
C ARG A 175 -15.29 -13.10 1.46
N LYS A 176 -14.67 -13.87 2.35
CA LYS A 176 -13.42 -14.61 2.11
C LYS A 176 -12.26 -13.69 1.72
N ILE A 177 -12.30 -12.43 2.15
CA ILE A 177 -11.22 -11.47 2.00
C ILE A 177 -10.52 -11.37 3.36
N THR A 178 -9.25 -11.76 3.44
CA THR A 178 -8.47 -11.60 4.66
C THR A 178 -7.77 -10.26 4.66
N VAL A 179 -7.71 -9.62 5.83
CA VAL A 179 -7.00 -8.35 6.04
C VAL A 179 -6.01 -8.55 7.18
N ASN A 180 -4.73 -8.39 6.88
CA ASN A 180 -3.64 -8.62 7.83
C ASN A 180 -2.70 -7.42 7.87
N CYS A 181 -2.12 -7.17 9.04
CA CYS A 181 -1.12 -6.12 9.24
C CYS A 181 0.24 -6.74 9.55
N VAL A 182 1.27 -6.26 8.87
CA VAL A 182 2.66 -6.57 9.16
C VAL A 182 3.30 -5.34 9.78
N ALA A 183 4.03 -5.50 10.88
CA ALA A 183 4.76 -4.44 11.57
C ALA A 183 6.28 -4.72 11.49
N PRO A 184 6.95 -4.31 10.43
CA PRO A 184 8.39 -4.51 10.30
C PRO A 184 9.16 -3.77 11.40
N GLY A 185 10.31 -4.33 11.78
CA GLY A 185 11.33 -3.63 12.56
C GLY A 185 12.20 -2.74 11.68
N LEU A 186 13.46 -2.62 12.06
CA LEU A 186 14.45 -1.91 11.25
C LEU A 186 14.82 -2.77 10.04
N ILE A 187 14.51 -2.25 8.87
CA ILE A 187 14.86 -2.88 7.59
C ILE A 187 15.79 -1.93 6.85
N ASP A 188 16.95 -2.42 6.46
CA ASP A 188 17.89 -1.65 5.66
C ASP A 188 17.32 -1.43 4.25
N THR A 189 16.95 -0.21 3.95
CA THR A 189 16.37 0.21 2.67
C THR A 189 16.83 1.60 2.29
N GLU A 190 16.67 1.97 1.05
CA GLU A 190 16.96 3.31 0.53
C GLU A 190 15.92 4.39 0.96
N MET A 191 15.24 4.19 2.07
CA MET A 191 14.30 5.19 2.61
C MET A 191 15.01 6.29 3.40
#